data_fc1c821643ffbf959bda1b10df7eacd0
#
_entry.id   fc1c821643ffbf959bda1b10df7eacd0
#
_cell.length_a   1.000
_cell.length_b   1.000
_cell.length_c   1.000
_cell.angle_alpha   90.00
_cell.angle_beta   90.00
_cell.angle_gamma   90.00
#
_symmetry.space_group_name_H-M   'P 1'
#
loop_
_entity.id
_entity.type
_entity.pdbx_description
1 polymer ?
#
loop_
_entity_poly.entity_id
_entity_poly.type
_entity_poly.pdbx_seq_one_letter_code
_entity_poly.pdbx_strand_id
1 'polypeptide(L)'
;MKPGMVRGRMVQIVVLGIGASWIVPVAAQNRAEGKLDVDGKPVAITQVYAYAKEGFFDKKKQDVVVLLCDAPVPAPVMRDTFAYKDLIATGKVHCVRQTIDADKQVINYDVGHQRFGSLGENGGSTEHVFEAQTFDGKTIAGRARTKSPQKSFKDVPYTYDITFSAAIEPKK
;
A
#
# COMPACT_ATOMS: atom_id res chain seq x y z
N MET A 1 71.32 -3.83 -53.69
CA MET A 1 69.87 -4.09 -53.77
C MET A 1 69.31 -4.34 -52.37
N LYS A 2 68.52 -3.42 -51.82
CA LYS A 2 67.86 -3.56 -50.54
C LYS A 2 66.35 -3.76 -50.80
N PRO A 3 65.69 -4.74 -50.18
CA PRO A 3 64.23 -4.87 -50.27
C PRO A 3 63.51 -3.97 -49.27
N GLY A 4 62.49 -3.27 -49.75
CA GLY A 4 61.70 -2.34 -48.97
C GLY A 4 60.69 -3.06 -48.06
N MET A 5 60.62 -2.51 -46.82
CA MET A 5 59.74 -2.98 -45.79
C MET A 5 58.36 -2.30 -45.92
N VAL A 6 57.34 -3.08 -46.27
CA VAL A 6 55.91 -2.64 -46.30
C VAL A 6 55.36 -2.68 -44.90
N ARG A 7 55.05 -1.51 -44.35
CA ARG A 7 54.34 -1.36 -43.06
C ARG A 7 52.84 -1.51 -43.28
N GLY A 8 52.28 -2.63 -42.87
CA GLY A 8 50.83 -2.83 -42.73
C GLY A 8 50.24 -1.98 -41.62
N ARG A 9 49.28 -1.11 -41.95
CA ARG A 9 48.46 -0.38 -41.02
C ARG A 9 47.35 -1.31 -40.52
N MET A 10 47.39 -1.63 -39.20
CA MET A 10 46.34 -2.35 -38.51
C MET A 10 45.20 -1.38 -38.19
N VAL A 11 44.06 -1.53 -38.86
CA VAL A 11 42.84 -0.77 -38.53
C VAL A 11 42.15 -1.51 -37.37
N GLN A 12 42.16 -0.88 -36.20
CA GLN A 12 41.35 -1.32 -35.08
C GLN A 12 39.92 -0.84 -35.26
N ILE A 13 39.01 -1.77 -35.49
CA ILE A 13 37.56 -1.55 -35.47
C ILE A 13 37.12 -1.61 -34.01
N VAL A 14 36.80 -0.46 -33.43
CA VAL A 14 36.14 -0.39 -32.11
C VAL A 14 34.63 -0.63 -32.30
N VAL A 15 34.17 -1.80 -31.95
CA VAL A 15 32.73 -2.07 -31.91
C VAL A 15 32.15 -1.53 -30.60
N LEU A 16 31.51 -0.36 -30.69
CA LEU A 16 30.69 0.18 -29.58
C LEU A 16 29.42 -0.65 -29.45
N GLY A 17 29.43 -1.58 -28.49
CA GLY A 17 28.24 -2.32 -28.10
C GLY A 17 27.25 -1.40 -27.36
N ILE A 18 26.17 -1.01 -28.03
CA ILE A 18 25.04 -0.32 -27.40
C ILE A 18 24.27 -1.36 -26.59
N GLY A 19 24.57 -1.45 -25.30
CA GLY A 19 23.81 -2.24 -24.34
C GLY A 19 22.41 -1.66 -24.16
N ALA A 20 21.41 -2.23 -24.82
CA ALA A 20 20.01 -1.90 -24.55
C ALA A 20 19.68 -2.42 -23.13
N SER A 21 19.70 -1.51 -22.16
CA SER A 21 19.19 -1.83 -20.82
C SER A 21 17.67 -2.02 -20.92
N TRP A 22 17.25 -3.27 -20.88
CA TRP A 22 15.85 -3.63 -20.77
C TRP A 22 15.38 -3.23 -19.36
N ILE A 23 14.67 -2.11 -19.26
CA ILE A 23 13.95 -1.73 -18.05
C ILE A 23 12.77 -2.70 -17.96
N VAL A 24 12.97 -3.80 -17.24
CA VAL A 24 11.87 -4.69 -16.86
C VAL A 24 11.02 -3.88 -15.87
N PRO A 25 9.74 -3.62 -16.16
CA PRO A 25 8.88 -2.97 -15.17
C PRO A 25 8.82 -3.90 -13.95
N VAL A 26 9.37 -3.45 -12.84
CA VAL A 26 9.20 -4.12 -11.54
C VAL A 26 7.70 -4.04 -11.26
N ALA A 27 7.01 -5.17 -11.36
CA ALA A 27 5.63 -5.27 -10.91
C ALA A 27 5.58 -4.71 -9.49
N ALA A 28 4.65 -3.80 -9.21
CA ALA A 28 4.51 -3.18 -7.91
C ALA A 28 4.37 -4.29 -6.87
N GLN A 29 5.44 -4.54 -6.11
CA GLN A 29 5.43 -5.57 -5.10
C GLN A 29 4.62 -5.03 -3.93
N ASN A 30 3.53 -5.70 -3.56
CA ASN A 30 2.72 -5.34 -2.41
C ASN A 30 3.60 -5.42 -1.16
N ARG A 31 3.81 -4.29 -0.51
CA ARG A 31 4.62 -4.20 0.69
C ARG A 31 4.09 -3.12 1.62
N ALA A 32 4.12 -3.40 2.92
CA ALA A 32 3.84 -2.42 3.96
C ALA A 32 4.91 -2.49 5.03
N GLU A 33 5.21 -1.34 5.64
CA GLU A 33 6.16 -1.20 6.73
C GLU A 33 5.67 -0.10 7.67
N GLY A 34 5.60 -0.39 8.94
CA GLY A 34 5.15 0.54 9.97
C GLY A 34 4.49 -0.17 11.12
N LYS A 35 3.71 0.56 11.89
CA LYS A 35 3.05 0.02 13.08
C LYS A 35 1.66 0.60 13.30
N LEU A 36 0.83 -0.19 13.92
CA LEU A 36 -0.37 0.20 14.66
C LEU A 36 -0.05 0.07 16.15
N ASP A 37 -0.15 1.16 16.89
CA ASP A 37 -0.01 1.17 18.35
C ASP A 37 -1.39 1.28 18.99
N VAL A 38 -1.72 0.36 19.86
CA VAL A 38 -2.98 0.35 20.62
C VAL A 38 -2.66 0.20 22.10
N ASP A 39 -2.97 1.21 22.89
CA ASP A 39 -2.73 1.24 24.34
C ASP A 39 -1.24 1.03 24.68
N GLY A 40 -0.34 1.66 23.91
CA GLY A 40 1.11 1.54 24.07
C GLY A 40 1.69 0.20 23.63
N LYS A 41 0.92 -0.64 22.93
CA LYS A 41 1.35 -1.95 22.42
C LYS A 41 1.44 -1.90 20.91
N PRO A 42 2.65 -1.79 20.35
CA PRO A 42 2.85 -1.72 18.91
C PRO A 42 2.66 -3.09 18.25
N VAL A 43 1.95 -3.09 17.13
CA VAL A 43 1.81 -4.22 16.21
C VAL A 43 2.46 -3.85 14.89
N ALA A 44 3.42 -4.64 14.42
CA ALA A 44 4.09 -4.41 13.14
C ALA A 44 3.14 -4.73 11.98
N ILE A 45 2.97 -3.78 11.05
CA ILE A 45 2.14 -3.96 9.85
C ILE A 45 3.05 -4.31 8.68
N THR A 46 2.78 -5.46 8.06
CA THR A 46 3.64 -6.04 7.01
C THR A 46 2.89 -6.44 5.74
N GLN A 47 1.57 -6.49 5.79
CA GLN A 47 0.71 -6.90 4.68
C GLN A 47 -0.07 -5.70 4.16
N VAL A 48 -0.20 -5.59 2.82
CA VAL A 48 -1.05 -4.59 2.19
C VAL A 48 -1.83 -5.19 1.05
N TYR A 49 -3.09 -4.77 0.95
CA TYR A 49 -4.00 -5.08 -0.15
C TYR A 49 -4.69 -3.79 -0.58
N ALA A 50 -4.89 -3.62 -1.88
CA ALA A 50 -5.63 -2.49 -2.41
C ALA A 50 -6.62 -2.96 -3.48
N TYR A 51 -7.84 -2.43 -3.46
CA TYR A 51 -8.82 -2.74 -4.48
C TYR A 51 -9.72 -1.54 -4.78
N ALA A 52 -10.10 -1.42 -6.04
CA ALA A 52 -11.04 -0.40 -6.48
C ALA A 52 -12.49 -0.78 -6.13
N LYS A 53 -13.27 0.22 -5.76
CA LYS A 53 -14.73 0.13 -5.63
C LYS A 53 -15.40 1.34 -6.30
N GLU A 54 -16.71 1.30 -6.43
CA GLU A 54 -17.49 2.43 -6.88
C GLU A 54 -17.34 3.63 -5.94
N GLY A 55 -17.20 4.83 -6.50
CA GLY A 55 -17.03 6.04 -5.71
C GLY A 55 -18.26 6.32 -4.83
N PHE A 56 -18.01 6.69 -3.59
CA PHE A 56 -19.06 6.95 -2.62
C PHE A 56 -19.83 8.25 -2.95
N PHE A 57 -19.09 9.32 -3.22
CA PHE A 57 -19.68 10.63 -3.54
C PHE A 57 -20.01 10.81 -5.01
N ASP A 58 -19.21 10.22 -5.91
CA ASP A 58 -19.40 10.27 -7.36
C ASP A 58 -19.27 8.87 -7.95
N LYS A 59 -20.41 8.30 -8.37
CA LYS A 59 -20.49 6.95 -8.95
C LYS A 59 -19.71 6.76 -10.25
N LYS A 60 -19.34 7.86 -10.91
CA LYS A 60 -18.50 7.84 -12.13
C LYS A 60 -17.00 7.72 -11.81
N LYS A 61 -16.61 8.02 -10.59
CA LYS A 61 -15.24 7.87 -10.10
C LYS A 61 -15.06 6.53 -9.39
N GLN A 62 -13.83 6.19 -9.08
CA GLN A 62 -13.49 5.02 -8.27
C GLN A 62 -12.81 5.47 -6.98
N ASP A 63 -13.24 4.89 -5.88
CA ASP A 63 -12.50 4.94 -4.62
C ASP A 63 -11.57 3.72 -4.55
N VAL A 64 -10.50 3.84 -3.79
CA VAL A 64 -9.58 2.73 -3.50
C VAL A 64 -9.66 2.40 -2.02
N VAL A 65 -9.92 1.14 -1.73
CA VAL A 65 -9.80 0.61 -0.36
C VAL A 65 -8.40 0.04 -0.20
N VAL A 66 -7.68 0.52 0.82
CA VAL A 66 -6.38 0.00 1.24
C VAL A 66 -6.55 -0.71 2.58
N LEU A 67 -6.08 -1.94 2.67
CA LEU A 67 -6.09 -2.76 3.86
C LEU A 67 -4.63 -3.07 4.27
N LEU A 68 -4.23 -2.63 5.44
CA LEU A 68 -2.88 -2.70 6.01
C LEU A 68 -2.93 -3.58 7.25
N CYS A 69 -2.31 -4.76 7.23
CA CYS A 69 -2.45 -5.76 8.29
C CYS A 69 -1.12 -6.30 8.81
N ASP A 70 -1.13 -6.85 10.01
CA ASP A 70 0.02 -7.54 10.64
C ASP A 70 0.19 -8.98 10.11
N ALA A 71 -0.89 -9.60 9.67
CA ALA A 71 -0.91 -10.97 9.18
C ALA A 71 -1.70 -11.09 7.86
N PRO A 72 -1.51 -12.17 7.07
CA PRO A 72 -2.23 -12.37 5.83
C PRO A 72 -3.75 -12.44 6.03
N VAL A 73 -4.49 -11.78 5.13
CA VAL A 73 -5.96 -11.81 5.07
C VAL A 73 -6.39 -12.60 3.83
N PRO A 74 -7.25 -13.61 3.96
CA PRO A 74 -7.74 -14.37 2.81
C PRO A 74 -8.51 -13.48 1.81
N ALA A 75 -8.29 -13.66 0.52
CA ALA A 75 -8.88 -12.85 -0.54
C ALA A 75 -10.42 -12.71 -0.46
N PRO A 76 -11.21 -13.75 -0.13
CA PRO A 76 -12.66 -13.61 0.04
C PRO A 76 -13.03 -12.66 1.19
N VAL A 77 -12.22 -12.65 2.27
CA VAL A 77 -12.48 -11.87 3.48
C VAL A 77 -12.23 -10.38 3.28
N MET A 78 -11.26 -10.00 2.45
CA MET A 78 -10.87 -8.60 2.25
C MET A 78 -12.01 -7.70 1.78
N ARG A 79 -12.94 -8.23 1.00
CA ARG A 79 -14.08 -7.50 0.41
C ARG A 79 -15.39 -7.73 1.14
N ASP A 80 -15.45 -8.73 2.02
CA ASP A 80 -16.61 -9.04 2.85
C ASP A 80 -16.47 -8.37 4.21
N THR A 81 -17.30 -7.38 4.48
CA THR A 81 -17.22 -6.59 5.72
C THR A 81 -17.51 -7.44 6.97
N PHE A 82 -18.40 -8.42 6.88
CA PHE A 82 -18.73 -9.27 8.03
C PHE A 82 -17.61 -10.27 8.30
N ALA A 83 -17.17 -11.00 7.28
CA ALA A 83 -16.07 -11.94 7.40
C ALA A 83 -14.76 -11.25 7.87
N TYR A 84 -14.51 -10.02 7.42
CA TYR A 84 -13.40 -9.21 7.91
C TYR A 84 -13.53 -8.90 9.41
N LYS A 85 -14.71 -8.45 9.86
CA LYS A 85 -14.95 -8.15 11.28
C LYS A 85 -14.83 -9.38 12.16
N ASP A 86 -15.35 -10.52 11.70
CA ASP A 86 -15.20 -11.79 12.39
C ASP A 86 -13.73 -12.19 12.55
N LEU A 87 -12.93 -12.01 11.49
CA LEU A 87 -11.50 -12.28 11.53
C LEU A 87 -10.79 -11.39 12.58
N ILE A 88 -11.07 -10.08 12.60
CA ILE A 88 -10.52 -9.14 13.59
C ILE A 88 -10.93 -9.54 15.01
N ALA A 89 -12.18 -9.96 15.21
CA ALA A 89 -12.71 -10.37 16.53
C ALA A 89 -11.95 -11.58 17.12
N THR A 90 -11.33 -12.41 16.29
CA THR A 90 -10.48 -13.51 16.76
C THR A 90 -9.21 -13.05 17.48
N GLY A 91 -8.80 -11.80 17.28
CA GLY A 91 -7.53 -11.23 17.77
C GLY A 91 -6.28 -11.80 17.08
N LYS A 92 -6.44 -12.56 16.00
CA LYS A 92 -5.33 -13.15 15.23
C LYS A 92 -4.79 -12.22 14.16
N VAL A 93 -5.55 -11.21 13.78
CA VAL A 93 -5.20 -10.21 12.75
C VAL A 93 -5.60 -8.84 13.24
N HIS A 94 -4.72 -7.87 13.04
CA HIS A 94 -4.97 -6.47 13.33
C HIS A 94 -4.76 -5.68 12.04
N CYS A 95 -5.66 -4.76 11.72
CA CYS A 95 -5.62 -4.05 10.46
C CYS A 95 -5.98 -2.56 10.61
N VAL A 96 -5.45 -1.77 9.70
CA VAL A 96 -5.96 -0.42 9.37
C VAL A 96 -6.51 -0.48 7.96
N ARG A 97 -7.78 -0.10 7.77
CA ARG A 97 -8.42 0.02 6.47
C ARG A 97 -8.76 1.48 6.22
N GLN A 98 -8.36 1.99 5.06
CA GLN A 98 -8.75 3.32 4.60
C GLN A 98 -9.48 3.20 3.27
N THR A 99 -10.53 4.00 3.09
CA THR A 99 -11.14 4.26 1.80
C THR A 99 -10.69 5.64 1.33
N ILE A 100 -10.04 5.68 0.19
CA ILE A 100 -9.43 6.88 -0.38
C ILE A 100 -10.16 7.20 -1.68
N ASP A 101 -10.65 8.42 -1.79
CA ASP A 101 -11.36 8.88 -2.98
C ASP A 101 -10.42 9.27 -4.13
N ALA A 102 -10.99 9.65 -5.27
CA ALA A 102 -10.21 10.06 -6.44
C ALA A 102 -9.39 11.34 -6.21
N ASP A 103 -9.74 12.14 -5.22
CA ASP A 103 -9.03 13.36 -4.83
C ASP A 103 -7.99 13.09 -3.73
N LYS A 104 -7.70 11.81 -3.47
CA LYS A 104 -6.71 11.30 -2.49
C LYS A 104 -7.04 11.61 -1.03
N GLN A 105 -8.33 11.84 -0.74
CA GLN A 105 -8.79 12.08 0.62
C GLN A 105 -9.25 10.76 1.26
N VAL A 106 -8.94 10.58 2.55
CA VAL A 106 -9.49 9.49 3.34
C VAL A 106 -10.94 9.83 3.69
N ILE A 107 -11.88 9.15 3.06
CA ILE A 107 -13.32 9.38 3.26
C ILE A 107 -13.93 8.41 4.29
N ASN A 108 -13.24 7.33 4.59
CA ASN A 108 -13.62 6.39 5.63
C ASN A 108 -12.37 5.65 6.14
N TYR A 109 -12.35 5.36 7.43
CA TYR A 109 -11.35 4.52 8.06
C TYR A 109 -12.00 3.41 8.90
N ASP A 110 -11.25 2.35 9.16
CA ASP A 110 -11.60 1.27 10.08
C ASP A 110 -10.29 0.74 10.69
N VAL A 111 -10.18 0.78 12.00
CA VAL A 111 -9.04 0.21 12.74
C VAL A 111 -9.52 -1.02 13.47
N GLY A 112 -9.12 -2.18 12.97
CA GLY A 112 -9.48 -3.49 13.51
C GLY A 112 -8.46 -3.95 14.55
N HIS A 113 -8.87 -4.02 15.81
CA HIS A 113 -8.08 -4.56 16.91
C HIS A 113 -9.01 -5.12 17.99
N GLN A 114 -8.68 -6.28 18.58
CA GLN A 114 -9.53 -6.95 19.58
C GLN A 114 -9.92 -6.04 20.77
N ARG A 115 -9.07 -5.09 21.15
CA ARG A 115 -9.35 -4.11 22.23
C ARG A 115 -10.53 -3.20 21.93
N PHE A 116 -10.85 -2.97 20.68
CA PHE A 116 -11.99 -2.16 20.25
C PHE A 116 -13.29 -2.97 20.19
N GLY A 117 -13.18 -4.31 20.22
CA GLY A 117 -14.31 -5.23 20.09
C GLY A 117 -14.61 -5.57 18.62
N SER A 118 -15.70 -6.29 18.37
CA SER A 118 -16.06 -6.82 17.05
C SER A 118 -16.36 -5.74 16.01
N LEU A 119 -16.76 -4.55 16.43
CA LEU A 119 -17.07 -3.47 15.50
C LEU A 119 -15.82 -2.70 15.04
N GLY A 120 -14.67 -2.84 15.74
CA GLY A 120 -13.50 -2.03 15.50
C GLY A 120 -13.75 -0.55 15.86
N GLU A 121 -12.85 0.30 15.41
CA GLU A 121 -12.99 1.76 15.46
C GLU A 121 -13.11 2.28 14.03
N ASN A 122 -14.23 2.88 13.65
CA ASN A 122 -14.48 3.25 12.26
C ASN A 122 -15.28 4.56 12.13
N GLY A 123 -15.14 5.22 10.99
CA GLY A 123 -15.86 6.46 10.69
C GLY A 123 -15.23 7.28 9.58
N GLY A 124 -15.70 8.52 9.46
CA GLY A 124 -15.05 9.58 8.68
C GLY A 124 -14.31 10.50 9.63
N SER A 125 -13.07 10.88 9.30
CA SER A 125 -12.29 11.80 10.13
C SER A 125 -11.16 12.43 9.33
N THR A 126 -10.90 13.71 9.60
CA THR A 126 -9.75 14.43 9.05
C THR A 126 -8.44 14.11 9.78
N GLU A 127 -8.50 13.33 10.86
CA GLU A 127 -7.32 12.92 11.64
C GLU A 127 -6.62 11.70 11.04
N HIS A 128 -7.32 10.93 10.20
CA HIS A 128 -6.77 9.82 9.44
C HIS A 128 -6.40 10.31 8.04
N VAL A 129 -5.13 10.23 7.70
CA VAL A 129 -4.63 10.82 6.44
C VAL A 129 -3.86 9.81 5.61
N PHE A 130 -3.89 10.04 4.30
CA PHE A 130 -3.07 9.39 3.30
C PHE A 130 -2.21 10.42 2.58
N GLU A 131 -0.89 10.26 2.68
CA GLU A 131 0.09 11.08 1.99
C GLU A 131 0.55 10.32 0.73
N ALA A 132 -0.03 10.68 -0.42
CA ALA A 132 0.18 9.94 -1.66
C ALA A 132 1.57 10.20 -2.26
N GLN A 133 2.30 9.13 -2.61
CA GLN A 133 3.46 9.15 -3.49
C GLN A 133 3.06 8.74 -4.90
N THR A 134 2.24 7.71 -5.03
CA THR A 134 1.67 7.24 -6.30
C THR A 134 0.18 6.98 -6.11
N PHE A 135 -0.63 7.42 -7.06
CA PHE A 135 -2.06 7.12 -7.13
C PHE A 135 -2.50 7.28 -8.59
N ASP A 136 -2.32 6.25 -9.40
CA ASP A 136 -2.45 6.29 -10.87
C ASP A 136 -3.53 5.35 -11.43
N GLY A 137 -4.38 4.79 -10.56
CA GLY A 137 -5.44 3.84 -10.91
C GLY A 137 -4.97 2.39 -11.08
N LYS A 138 -3.65 2.14 -11.10
CA LYS A 138 -3.04 0.79 -11.14
C LYS A 138 -2.26 0.50 -9.88
N THR A 139 -1.64 1.53 -9.33
CA THR A 139 -0.79 1.46 -8.14
C THR A 139 -1.19 2.56 -7.18
N ILE A 140 -1.19 2.22 -5.90
CA ILE A 140 -1.29 3.15 -4.80
C ILE A 140 -0.07 2.96 -3.90
N ALA A 141 0.63 4.06 -3.61
CA ALA A 141 1.76 4.06 -2.69
C ALA A 141 1.80 5.37 -1.90
N GLY A 142 2.26 5.31 -0.67
CA GLY A 142 2.36 6.46 0.20
C GLY A 142 2.41 6.08 1.66
N ARG A 143 1.96 7.00 2.50
CA ARG A 143 1.97 6.86 3.96
C ARG A 143 0.56 7.06 4.52
N ALA A 144 0.06 6.07 5.22
CA ALA A 144 -1.18 6.13 5.98
C ALA A 144 -0.85 6.36 7.46
N ARG A 145 -1.44 7.38 8.07
CA ARG A 145 -1.17 7.69 9.48
C ARG A 145 -2.32 8.42 10.16
N THR A 146 -2.28 8.48 11.48
CA THR A 146 -3.04 9.47 12.27
C THR A 146 -2.21 10.74 12.41
N LYS A 147 -2.86 11.93 12.41
CA LYS A 147 -2.18 13.21 12.65
C LYS A 147 -1.73 13.35 14.11
N SER A 148 -2.54 12.85 15.01
CA SER A 148 -2.33 12.84 16.47
C SER A 148 -2.82 11.51 17.05
N PRO A 149 -2.46 11.16 18.30
CA PRO A 149 -3.06 10.03 18.99
C PRO A 149 -4.58 10.16 19.05
N GLN A 150 -5.27 9.08 18.68
CA GLN A 150 -6.73 8.99 18.67
C GLN A 150 -7.21 8.18 19.88
N LYS A 151 -8.50 8.27 20.18
CA LYS A 151 -9.18 7.41 21.15
C LYS A 151 -10.36 6.70 20.49
N SER A 152 -10.48 5.43 20.76
CA SER A 152 -11.64 4.65 20.33
C SER A 152 -12.89 5.01 21.15
N PHE A 153 -14.07 4.51 20.74
CA PHE A 153 -15.31 4.61 21.51
C PHE A 153 -15.23 4.03 22.93
N LYS A 154 -14.20 3.21 23.19
CA LYS A 154 -13.92 2.65 24.54
C LYS A 154 -12.79 3.39 25.26
N ASP A 155 -12.48 4.63 24.85
CA ASP A 155 -11.37 5.42 25.37
C ASP A 155 -9.99 4.77 25.28
N VAL A 156 -9.83 3.73 24.46
CA VAL A 156 -8.53 3.09 24.23
C VAL A 156 -7.71 3.95 23.27
N PRO A 157 -6.53 4.45 23.69
CA PRO A 157 -5.69 5.26 22.82
C PRO A 157 -5.09 4.41 21.69
N TYR A 158 -4.97 5.00 20.50
CA TYR A 158 -4.30 4.38 19.38
C TYR A 158 -3.66 5.40 18.42
N THR A 159 -2.68 4.94 17.68
CA THR A 159 -2.06 5.67 16.58
C THR A 159 -1.51 4.66 15.56
N TYR A 160 -1.33 5.09 14.33
CA TYR A 160 -0.60 4.30 13.34
C TYR A 160 0.19 5.19 12.40
N ASP A 161 1.25 4.60 11.85
CA ASP A 161 2.15 5.22 10.89
C ASP A 161 2.75 4.11 10.02
N ILE A 162 2.30 4.05 8.75
CA ILE A 162 2.55 2.92 7.87
C ILE A 162 2.85 3.44 6.46
N THR A 163 4.03 3.12 5.93
CA THR A 163 4.37 3.34 4.53
C THR A 163 4.05 2.07 3.74
N PHE A 164 3.48 2.23 2.54
CA PHE A 164 3.09 1.08 1.74
C PHE A 164 3.15 1.34 0.24
N SER A 165 3.18 0.26 -0.54
CA SER A 165 2.98 0.25 -1.99
C SER A 165 2.20 -1.01 -2.36
N ALA A 166 1.15 -0.87 -3.18
CA ALA A 166 0.30 -1.97 -3.61
C ALA A 166 -0.23 -1.78 -5.02
N ALA A 167 -0.38 -2.87 -5.76
CA ALA A 167 -1.19 -2.90 -6.97
C ALA A 167 -2.67 -2.80 -6.61
N ILE A 168 -3.43 -2.00 -7.36
CA ILE A 168 -4.87 -1.86 -7.17
C ILE A 168 -5.58 -2.96 -7.95
N GLU A 169 -6.22 -3.90 -7.24
CA GLU A 169 -7.10 -4.87 -7.86
C GLU A 169 -8.34 -4.18 -8.45
N PRO A 170 -8.74 -4.52 -9.67
CA PRO A 170 -9.92 -3.91 -10.30
C PRO A 170 -11.20 -4.19 -9.52
N LYS A 171 -12.20 -3.35 -9.73
CA LYS A 171 -13.57 -3.57 -9.25
C LYS A 171 -14.08 -4.91 -9.82
N LYS A 172 -14.61 -5.77 -8.96
CA LYS A 172 -15.32 -7.00 -9.35
C LYS A 172 -16.80 -6.69 -9.56
#